data_b3505d86b1df2d740f1f07d79297ccdb
#
_entry.id   b3505d86b1df2d740f1f07d79297ccdb
#
_cell.length_a   1.000
_cell.length_b   1.000
_cell.length_c   1.000
_cell.angle_alpha   90.00
_cell.angle_beta   90.00
_cell.angle_gamma   90.00
#
_symmetry.space_group_name_H-M   'P 1'
#
loop_
_entity.id
_entity.type
_entity.pdbx_description
1 polymer ?
#
loop_
_entity_poly.entity_id
_entity_poly.type
_entity_poly.pdbx_seq_one_letter_code
_entity_poly.pdbx_strand_id
1 'polypeptide(L)'
;IAKAGSAVDFSMPDERMLTSWMMARVKAAGKTMTRDAWNEFFERSNDSMDHMDMEMEKLLSYVYDKDGITLEDVEAICTKQVHTKVFDMISFVASKNLPKVLDLYHDMLATKEPPIRILALIIRQFDQMYVMKDMASQGMNVQTIAGKMGIRDFIVRKNLGLARNFTMEQIRALLEDAADLDERAKTGRINDQLAVEMLMIKWAG
;
A
#
# COMPACT_ATOMS: atom_id res chain seq x y z
N ILE A 1 37.21 -6.62 0.62
CA ILE A 1 36.50 -7.61 -0.19
C ILE A 1 36.63 -7.25 -1.68
N ALA A 2 36.36 -5.99 -2.11
CA ALA A 2 36.43 -5.57 -3.52
C ALA A 2 37.82 -5.74 -4.20
N LYS A 3 38.90 -5.90 -3.44
CA LYS A 3 40.26 -6.18 -3.97
C LYS A 3 40.54 -7.69 -4.14
N ALA A 4 39.68 -8.56 -3.61
CA ALA A 4 39.90 -10.02 -3.61
C ALA A 4 38.78 -10.79 -4.32
N GLY A 5 37.77 -10.11 -4.86
CA GLY A 5 36.62 -10.73 -5.55
C GLY A 5 35.61 -9.71 -6.02
N SER A 6 34.52 -10.17 -6.62
CA SER A 6 33.40 -9.32 -7.03
C SER A 6 32.45 -9.07 -5.84
N ALA A 7 32.21 -7.81 -5.52
CA ALA A 7 31.16 -7.42 -4.58
C ALA A 7 29.89 -7.11 -5.40
N VAL A 8 28.81 -7.85 -5.13
CA VAL A 8 27.50 -7.62 -5.73
C VAL A 8 26.61 -6.99 -4.67
N ASP A 9 26.05 -5.83 -4.99
CA ASP A 9 25.07 -5.16 -4.15
C ASP A 9 23.66 -5.66 -4.52
N PHE A 10 22.95 -6.23 -3.53
CA PHE A 10 21.56 -6.68 -3.64
C PHE A 10 20.60 -5.65 -3.02
N SER A 11 20.88 -4.36 -3.19
CA SER A 11 19.96 -3.31 -2.77
C SER A 11 18.60 -3.44 -3.47
N MET A 12 17.56 -2.96 -2.80
CA MET A 12 16.19 -2.96 -3.33
C MET A 12 16.15 -2.13 -4.63
N PRO A 13 15.67 -2.70 -5.76
CA PRO A 13 15.60 -1.96 -7.01
C PRO A 13 14.64 -0.78 -6.91
N ASP A 14 14.98 0.31 -7.60
CA ASP A 14 14.11 1.46 -7.71
C ASP A 14 12.92 1.21 -8.67
N GLU A 15 11.96 2.14 -8.69
CA GLU A 15 10.77 2.03 -9.53
C GLU A 15 11.11 1.92 -11.04
N ARG A 16 12.17 2.59 -11.50
CA ARG A 16 12.60 2.55 -12.90
C ARG A 16 13.16 1.18 -13.28
N MET A 17 13.96 0.59 -12.39
CA MET A 17 14.51 -0.75 -12.58
C MET A 17 13.39 -1.79 -12.59
N LEU A 18 12.42 -1.71 -11.68
CA LEU A 18 11.25 -2.60 -11.65
C LEU A 18 10.41 -2.44 -12.92
N THR A 19 10.15 -1.21 -13.33
CA THR A 19 9.41 -0.92 -14.58
C THR A 19 10.13 -1.52 -15.79
N SER A 20 11.44 -1.27 -15.90
CA SER A 20 12.25 -1.81 -17.01
C SER A 20 12.24 -3.33 -17.04
N TRP A 21 12.38 -3.96 -15.89
CA TRP A 21 12.37 -5.41 -15.75
C TRP A 21 11.02 -6.02 -16.18
N MET A 22 9.90 -5.49 -15.70
CA MET A 22 8.56 -5.99 -16.05
C MET A 22 8.20 -5.71 -17.51
N MET A 23 8.54 -4.53 -18.04
CA MET A 23 8.31 -4.23 -19.45
C MET A 23 9.12 -5.14 -20.38
N ALA A 24 10.34 -5.53 -19.97
CA ALA A 24 11.11 -6.54 -20.72
C ALA A 24 10.39 -7.90 -20.78
N ARG A 25 9.73 -8.33 -19.69
CA ARG A 25 8.91 -9.56 -19.66
C ARG A 25 7.69 -9.47 -20.56
N VAL A 26 6.94 -8.36 -20.49
CA VAL A 26 5.78 -8.12 -21.37
C VAL A 26 6.21 -8.17 -22.84
N LYS A 27 7.32 -7.53 -23.19
CA LYS A 27 7.88 -7.55 -24.54
C LYS A 27 8.36 -8.95 -24.97
N ALA A 28 8.99 -9.69 -24.06
CA ALA A 28 9.45 -11.06 -24.34
C ALA A 28 8.27 -12.01 -24.62
N ALA A 29 7.10 -11.75 -24.03
CA ALA A 29 5.86 -12.44 -24.33
C ALA A 29 5.18 -11.97 -25.64
N GLY A 30 5.78 -11.04 -26.38
CA GLY A 30 5.24 -10.49 -27.62
C GLY A 30 4.05 -9.54 -27.43
N LYS A 31 3.88 -8.98 -26.23
CA LYS A 31 2.71 -8.18 -25.87
C LYS A 31 3.08 -6.71 -25.62
N THR A 32 2.05 -5.87 -25.60
CA THR A 32 2.13 -4.47 -25.17
C THR A 32 1.34 -4.28 -23.87
N MET A 33 1.60 -3.19 -23.16
CA MET A 33 0.86 -2.83 -21.95
C MET A 33 0.58 -1.33 -21.95
N THR A 34 -0.66 -0.93 -21.68
CA THR A 34 -1.01 0.49 -21.59
C THR A 34 -0.42 1.10 -20.32
N ARG A 35 -0.27 2.43 -20.32
CA ARG A 35 0.27 3.14 -19.16
C ARG A 35 -0.62 2.97 -17.91
N ASP A 36 -1.94 3.02 -18.10
CA ASP A 36 -2.90 2.88 -16.99
C ASP A 36 -2.89 1.47 -16.43
N ALA A 37 -2.80 0.43 -17.32
CA ALA A 37 -2.61 -0.95 -16.89
C ALA A 37 -1.32 -1.13 -16.08
N TRP A 38 -0.20 -0.52 -16.52
CA TRP A 38 1.04 -0.56 -15.77
C TRP A 38 0.91 0.09 -14.39
N ASN A 39 0.33 1.27 -14.31
CA ASN A 39 0.16 1.98 -13.05
C ASN A 39 -0.66 1.15 -12.05
N GLU A 40 -1.78 0.58 -12.50
CA GLU A 40 -2.63 -0.27 -11.66
C GLU A 40 -1.94 -1.58 -11.28
N PHE A 41 -1.24 -2.24 -12.22
CA PHE A 41 -0.45 -3.42 -11.93
C PHE A 41 0.60 -3.14 -10.86
N PHE A 42 1.36 -2.05 -11.02
CA PHE A 42 2.38 -1.64 -10.06
C PHE A 42 1.78 -1.36 -8.68
N GLU A 43 0.64 -0.67 -8.60
CA GLU A 43 -0.07 -0.41 -7.33
C GLU A 43 -0.49 -1.69 -6.63
N ARG A 44 -0.86 -2.73 -7.37
CA ARG A 44 -1.33 -4.00 -6.81
C ARG A 44 -0.21 -4.95 -6.40
N SER A 45 0.97 -4.87 -7.03
CA SER A 45 2.01 -5.90 -6.95
C SER A 45 3.37 -5.45 -6.40
N ASN A 46 3.56 -4.17 -6.06
CA ASN A 46 4.87 -3.58 -5.74
C ASN A 46 5.42 -3.89 -4.34
N ASP A 47 4.83 -4.78 -3.59
CA ASP A 47 5.25 -5.16 -2.24
C ASP A 47 6.55 -5.99 -2.23
N SER A 48 6.71 -6.92 -3.18
CA SER A 48 7.94 -7.67 -3.39
C SER A 48 8.18 -8.00 -4.87
N MET A 49 9.43 -8.31 -5.23
CA MET A 49 9.75 -8.74 -6.60
C MET A 49 9.10 -10.07 -6.95
N ASP A 50 9.09 -11.02 -6.01
CA ASP A 50 8.48 -12.33 -6.22
C ASP A 50 6.97 -12.23 -6.46
N HIS A 51 6.29 -11.38 -5.67
CA HIS A 51 4.87 -11.14 -5.86
C HIS A 51 4.59 -10.47 -7.21
N MET A 52 5.39 -9.45 -7.58
CA MET A 52 5.28 -8.78 -8.88
C MET A 52 5.48 -9.78 -10.04
N ASP A 53 6.43 -10.70 -9.91
CA ASP A 53 6.70 -11.74 -10.90
C ASP A 53 5.51 -12.70 -11.05
N MET A 54 4.98 -13.19 -9.94
CA MET A 54 3.81 -14.09 -9.92
C MET A 54 2.55 -13.43 -10.52
N GLU A 55 2.28 -12.17 -10.16
CA GLU A 55 1.14 -11.43 -10.71
C GLU A 55 1.29 -11.18 -12.22
N MET A 56 2.52 -10.88 -12.69
CA MET A 56 2.79 -10.71 -14.10
C MET A 56 2.62 -12.03 -14.87
N GLU A 57 3.05 -13.17 -14.33
CA GLU A 57 2.87 -14.47 -14.94
C GLU A 57 1.38 -14.84 -15.08
N LYS A 58 0.59 -14.61 -14.04
CA LYS A 58 -0.88 -14.78 -14.08
C LYS A 58 -1.51 -13.90 -15.16
N LEU A 59 -1.10 -12.63 -15.21
CA LEU A 59 -1.64 -11.66 -16.15
C LEU A 59 -1.30 -12.04 -17.60
N LEU A 60 -0.06 -12.41 -17.88
CA LEU A 60 0.38 -12.86 -19.20
C LEU A 60 -0.36 -14.14 -19.65
N SER A 61 -0.62 -15.05 -18.72
CA SER A 61 -1.41 -16.25 -18.98
C SER A 61 -2.88 -15.93 -19.30
N TYR A 62 -3.47 -14.97 -18.58
CA TYR A 62 -4.84 -14.54 -18.80
C TYR A 62 -5.06 -13.86 -20.16
N VAL A 63 -4.09 -13.06 -20.59
CA VAL A 63 -4.16 -12.35 -21.87
C VAL A 63 -3.48 -13.12 -23.01
N TYR A 64 -3.38 -14.45 -22.92
CA TYR A 64 -2.65 -15.27 -23.88
C TYR A 64 -3.07 -15.02 -25.34
N ASP A 65 -4.36 -14.87 -25.59
CA ASP A 65 -4.99 -14.66 -26.90
C ASP A 65 -5.10 -13.18 -27.33
N LYS A 66 -4.61 -12.23 -26.51
CA LYS A 66 -4.64 -10.78 -26.76
C LYS A 66 -3.26 -10.25 -27.13
N ASP A 67 -3.21 -9.19 -27.93
CA ASP A 67 -1.94 -8.53 -28.30
C ASP A 67 -1.44 -7.55 -27.23
N GLY A 68 -2.32 -7.10 -26.34
CA GLY A 68 -1.98 -6.12 -25.32
C GLY A 68 -2.73 -6.32 -24.01
N ILE A 69 -2.15 -5.76 -22.96
CA ILE A 69 -2.67 -5.75 -21.59
C ILE A 69 -3.35 -4.41 -21.34
N THR A 70 -4.63 -4.46 -20.97
CA THR A 70 -5.44 -3.27 -20.64
C THR A 70 -5.61 -3.12 -19.12
N LEU A 71 -6.17 -1.98 -18.70
CA LEU A 71 -6.52 -1.74 -17.30
C LEU A 71 -7.51 -2.80 -16.78
N GLU A 72 -8.54 -3.13 -17.59
CA GLU A 72 -9.57 -4.10 -17.24
C GLU A 72 -8.98 -5.50 -17.00
N ASP A 73 -7.94 -5.89 -17.77
CA ASP A 73 -7.26 -7.18 -17.58
C ASP A 73 -6.55 -7.23 -16.22
N VAL A 74 -5.88 -6.13 -15.85
CA VAL A 74 -5.23 -6.01 -14.54
C VAL A 74 -6.25 -6.04 -13.41
N GLU A 75 -7.35 -5.30 -13.56
CA GLU A 75 -8.43 -5.27 -12.56
C GLU A 75 -9.10 -6.63 -12.37
N ALA A 76 -9.23 -7.40 -13.43
CA ALA A 76 -9.85 -8.73 -13.40
C ALA A 76 -8.97 -9.79 -12.70
N ILE A 77 -7.64 -9.72 -12.87
CA ILE A 77 -6.74 -10.82 -12.48
C ILE A 77 -5.83 -10.47 -11.31
N CYS A 78 -5.30 -9.24 -11.23
CA CYS A 78 -4.38 -8.86 -10.18
C CYS A 78 -5.14 -8.44 -8.92
N THR A 79 -4.95 -9.17 -7.84
CA THR A 79 -5.65 -8.91 -6.58
C THR A 79 -5.01 -7.76 -5.82
N LYS A 80 -5.80 -6.77 -5.40
CA LYS A 80 -5.32 -5.72 -4.49
C LYS A 80 -4.92 -6.31 -3.14
N GLN A 81 -3.70 -6.07 -2.73
CA GLN A 81 -3.20 -6.44 -1.41
C GLN A 81 -3.93 -5.70 -0.29
N VAL A 82 -4.03 -6.33 0.88
CA VAL A 82 -4.75 -5.74 2.04
C VAL A 82 -4.18 -4.38 2.43
N HIS A 83 -2.86 -4.21 2.39
CA HIS A 83 -2.24 -2.92 2.71
C HIS A 83 -2.61 -1.82 1.70
N THR A 84 -2.80 -2.15 0.40
CA THR A 84 -3.29 -1.21 -0.61
C THR A 84 -4.75 -0.84 -0.33
N LYS A 85 -5.60 -1.82 0.01
CA LYS A 85 -7.00 -1.54 0.40
C LYS A 85 -7.07 -0.66 1.66
N VAL A 86 -6.20 -0.89 2.65
CA VAL A 86 -6.11 -0.03 3.85
C VAL A 86 -5.68 1.39 3.48
N PHE A 87 -4.72 1.56 2.56
CA PHE A 87 -4.33 2.88 2.07
C PHE A 87 -5.50 3.61 1.39
N ASP A 88 -6.24 2.92 0.51
CA ASP A 88 -7.44 3.47 -0.14
C ASP A 88 -8.52 3.84 0.89
N MET A 89 -8.73 2.98 1.90
CA MET A 89 -9.67 3.24 2.99
C MET A 89 -9.30 4.50 3.77
N ILE A 90 -8.03 4.72 4.11
CA ILE A 90 -7.56 5.94 4.78
C ILE A 90 -7.74 7.18 3.89
N SER A 91 -7.61 7.05 2.58
CA SER A 91 -7.93 8.12 1.63
C SER A 91 -9.42 8.53 1.70
N PHE A 92 -10.31 7.56 1.89
CA PHE A 92 -11.74 7.85 2.11
C PHE A 92 -12.02 8.40 3.51
N VAL A 93 -11.27 8.01 4.54
CA VAL A 93 -11.31 8.67 5.87
C VAL A 93 -10.95 10.15 5.73
N ALA A 94 -9.89 10.47 4.98
CA ALA A 94 -9.45 11.83 4.72
C ALA A 94 -10.52 12.69 4.01
N SER A 95 -11.32 12.08 3.14
CA SER A 95 -12.41 12.73 2.41
C SER A 95 -13.78 12.65 3.10
N LYS A 96 -13.84 12.14 4.35
CA LYS A 96 -15.08 11.98 5.12
C LYS A 96 -16.14 11.15 4.41
N ASN A 97 -15.71 10.12 3.69
CA ASN A 97 -16.60 9.23 2.93
C ASN A 97 -16.80 7.90 3.65
N LEU A 98 -17.56 7.95 4.77
CA LEU A 98 -17.83 6.79 5.60
C LEU A 98 -18.43 5.58 4.82
N PRO A 99 -19.39 5.76 3.88
CA PRO A 99 -19.90 4.62 3.12
C PRO A 99 -18.79 3.84 2.41
N LYS A 100 -17.89 4.52 1.67
CA LYS A 100 -16.78 3.86 0.97
C LYS A 100 -15.75 3.24 1.91
N VAL A 101 -15.53 3.83 3.09
CA VAL A 101 -14.68 3.24 4.13
C VAL A 101 -15.25 1.89 4.58
N LEU A 102 -16.55 1.84 4.89
CA LEU A 102 -17.22 0.62 5.35
C LEU A 102 -17.32 -0.43 4.23
N ASP A 103 -17.59 -0.03 2.99
CA ASP A 103 -17.59 -0.95 1.84
C ASP A 103 -16.24 -1.66 1.69
N LEU A 104 -15.12 -0.91 1.70
CA LEU A 104 -13.78 -1.51 1.64
C LEU A 104 -13.47 -2.41 2.84
N TYR A 105 -13.93 -2.02 4.02
CA TYR A 105 -13.76 -2.84 5.22
C TYR A 105 -14.52 -4.16 5.10
N HIS A 106 -15.79 -4.12 4.67
CA HIS A 106 -16.59 -5.33 4.46
C HIS A 106 -16.01 -6.22 3.36
N ASP A 107 -15.45 -5.66 2.29
CA ASP A 107 -14.75 -6.40 1.24
C ASP A 107 -13.53 -7.16 1.80
N MET A 108 -12.77 -6.53 2.73
CA MET A 108 -11.67 -7.21 3.40
C MET A 108 -12.15 -8.34 4.31
N LEU A 109 -13.26 -8.16 5.03
CA LEU A 109 -13.87 -9.21 5.84
C LEU A 109 -14.39 -10.37 4.98
N ALA A 110 -15.01 -10.08 3.83
CA ALA A 110 -15.49 -11.09 2.89
C ALA A 110 -14.35 -11.97 2.33
N THR A 111 -13.14 -11.41 2.20
CA THR A 111 -11.91 -12.14 1.85
C THR A 111 -11.24 -12.81 3.05
N LYS A 112 -11.92 -12.88 4.21
CA LYS A 112 -11.46 -13.49 5.47
C LYS A 112 -10.21 -12.86 6.08
N GLU A 113 -9.96 -11.57 5.82
CA GLU A 113 -8.92 -10.84 6.53
C GLU A 113 -9.33 -10.63 8.00
N PRO A 114 -8.48 -11.00 8.97
CA PRO A 114 -8.80 -10.81 10.38
C PRO A 114 -8.94 -9.32 10.73
N PRO A 115 -10.02 -8.88 11.42
CA PRO A 115 -10.23 -7.47 11.78
C PRO A 115 -9.07 -6.88 12.58
N ILE A 116 -8.49 -7.65 13.49
CA ILE A 116 -7.33 -7.20 14.28
C ILE A 116 -6.09 -6.92 13.42
N ARG A 117 -5.92 -7.68 12.31
CA ARG A 117 -4.85 -7.42 11.33
C ARG A 117 -5.11 -6.13 10.56
N ILE A 118 -6.38 -5.88 10.18
CA ILE A 118 -6.77 -4.64 9.49
C ILE A 118 -6.50 -3.45 10.41
N LEU A 119 -6.88 -3.52 11.69
CA LEU A 119 -6.61 -2.48 12.69
C LEU A 119 -5.11 -2.21 12.83
N ALA A 120 -4.30 -3.26 12.92
CA ALA A 120 -2.84 -3.12 13.00
C ALA A 120 -2.23 -2.45 11.75
N LEU A 121 -2.77 -2.75 10.56
CA LEU A 121 -2.34 -2.10 9.32
C LEU A 121 -2.74 -0.62 9.26
N ILE A 122 -3.92 -0.25 9.78
CA ILE A 122 -4.36 1.14 9.91
C ILE A 122 -3.42 1.90 10.83
N ILE A 123 -3.14 1.35 12.02
CA ILE A 123 -2.22 1.96 12.99
C ILE A 123 -0.85 2.17 12.36
N ARG A 124 -0.29 1.13 11.74
CA ARG A 124 1.01 1.20 11.06
C ARG A 124 1.05 2.28 9.97
N GLN A 125 -0.03 2.40 9.20
CA GLN A 125 -0.11 3.38 8.12
C GLN A 125 -0.12 4.81 8.67
N PHE A 126 -0.90 5.10 9.71
CA PHE A 126 -0.92 6.42 10.35
C PHE A 126 0.39 6.74 11.07
N ASP A 127 1.03 5.76 11.72
CA ASP A 127 2.34 5.91 12.33
C ASP A 127 3.41 6.30 11.29
N GLN A 128 3.44 5.59 10.15
CA GLN A 128 4.33 5.96 9.05
C GLN A 128 4.06 7.37 8.52
N MET A 129 2.80 7.74 8.35
CA MET A 129 2.41 9.09 7.92
C MET A 129 2.85 10.15 8.94
N TYR A 130 2.71 9.89 10.23
CA TYR A 130 3.15 10.76 11.31
C TYR A 130 4.66 11.03 11.23
N VAL A 131 5.45 9.96 11.21
CA VAL A 131 6.91 10.03 11.14
C VAL A 131 7.37 10.76 9.86
N MET A 132 6.82 10.42 8.69
CA MET A 132 7.19 11.07 7.43
C MET A 132 6.82 12.56 7.42
N LYS A 133 5.65 12.90 7.96
CA LYS A 133 5.19 14.30 8.03
C LYS A 133 6.05 15.12 8.99
N ASP A 134 6.46 14.55 10.12
CA ASP A 134 7.39 15.17 11.05
C ASP A 134 8.76 15.42 10.41
N MET A 135 9.36 14.40 9.77
CA MET A 135 10.62 14.54 9.04
C MET A 135 10.54 15.60 7.94
N ALA A 136 9.43 15.64 7.20
CA ALA A 136 9.22 16.64 6.15
C ALA A 136 9.10 18.06 6.73
N SER A 137 8.48 18.24 7.90
CA SER A 137 8.39 19.52 8.61
C SER A 137 9.75 20.04 9.08
N GLN A 138 10.70 19.12 9.32
CA GLN A 138 12.10 19.44 9.63
C GLN A 138 12.95 19.75 8.37
N GLY A 139 12.32 19.84 7.19
CA GLY A 139 12.99 20.20 5.94
C GLY A 139 13.66 19.01 5.22
N MET A 140 13.41 17.77 5.63
CA MET A 140 13.98 16.61 4.95
C MET A 140 13.27 16.38 3.61
N ASN A 141 14.02 16.10 2.55
CA ASN A 141 13.49 15.74 1.25
C ASN A 141 13.10 14.24 1.20
N VAL A 142 12.36 13.87 0.15
CA VAL A 142 11.83 12.49 -0.03
C VAL A 142 12.93 11.43 0.02
N GLN A 143 14.08 11.67 -0.65
CA GLN A 143 15.18 10.71 -0.69
C GLN A 143 15.80 10.49 0.70
N THR A 144 15.96 11.57 1.49
CA THR A 144 16.48 11.49 2.85
C THR A 144 15.52 10.70 3.75
N ILE A 145 14.21 10.96 3.64
CA ILE A 145 13.17 10.23 4.40
C ILE A 145 13.19 8.76 4.01
N ALA A 146 13.18 8.46 2.71
CA ALA A 146 13.22 7.10 2.19
C ALA A 146 14.43 6.31 2.69
N GLY A 147 15.63 6.92 2.63
CA GLY A 147 16.87 6.31 3.12
C GLY A 147 16.85 6.06 4.63
N LYS A 148 16.32 7.00 5.45
CA LYS A 148 16.22 6.83 6.90
C LYS A 148 15.22 5.77 7.32
N MET A 149 14.11 5.64 6.58
CA MET A 149 13.06 4.67 6.87
C MET A 149 13.29 3.30 6.20
N GLY A 150 14.26 3.19 5.29
CA GLY A 150 14.54 1.95 4.55
C GLY A 150 13.39 1.58 3.58
N ILE A 151 12.70 2.57 3.01
CA ILE A 151 11.58 2.38 2.09
C ILE A 151 11.83 3.11 0.76
N ARG A 152 11.03 2.80 -0.25
CA ARG A 152 11.15 3.39 -1.58
C ARG A 152 10.62 4.83 -1.63
N ASP A 153 11.23 5.68 -2.44
CA ASP A 153 10.86 7.09 -2.61
C ASP A 153 9.39 7.30 -2.97
N PHE A 154 8.82 6.45 -3.82
CA PHE A 154 7.42 6.59 -4.23
C PHE A 154 6.46 6.31 -3.07
N ILE A 155 6.82 5.40 -2.13
CA ILE A 155 6.03 5.15 -0.91
C ILE A 155 6.01 6.41 -0.04
N VAL A 156 7.15 7.08 0.11
CA VAL A 156 7.22 8.35 0.84
C VAL A 156 6.36 9.41 0.17
N ARG A 157 6.46 9.57 -1.17
CA ARG A 157 5.62 10.55 -1.91
C ARG A 157 4.13 10.28 -1.74
N LYS A 158 3.71 9.01 -1.87
CA LYS A 158 2.32 8.59 -1.72
C LYS A 158 1.81 8.88 -0.31
N ASN A 159 2.57 8.53 0.72
CA ASN A 159 2.23 8.77 2.12
C ASN A 159 2.18 10.25 2.46
N LEU A 160 3.17 11.05 2.04
CA LEU A 160 3.16 12.50 2.25
C LEU A 160 1.98 13.18 1.52
N GLY A 161 1.62 12.68 0.33
CA GLY A 161 0.43 13.12 -0.39
C GLY A 161 -0.84 12.94 0.44
N LEU A 162 -1.03 11.75 1.02
CA LEU A 162 -2.17 11.45 1.88
C LEU A 162 -2.13 12.22 3.21
N ALA A 163 -0.94 12.32 3.82
CA ALA A 163 -0.73 13.01 5.10
C ALA A 163 -1.02 14.52 5.06
N ARG A 164 -1.09 15.14 3.87
CA ARG A 164 -1.50 16.55 3.71
C ARG A 164 -2.95 16.80 4.15
N ASN A 165 -3.80 15.79 4.09
CA ASN A 165 -5.21 15.90 4.45
C ASN A 165 -5.46 15.83 5.96
N PHE A 166 -4.42 15.60 6.76
CA PHE A 166 -4.52 15.50 8.22
C PHE A 166 -3.55 16.46 8.89
N THR A 167 -3.92 17.06 10.01
CA THR A 167 -2.95 17.76 10.87
C THR A 167 -2.14 16.76 11.69
N MET A 168 -1.03 17.18 12.29
CA MET A 168 -0.24 16.32 13.18
C MET A 168 -1.05 15.90 14.41
N GLU A 169 -1.86 16.82 14.94
CA GLU A 169 -2.76 16.59 16.07
C GLU A 169 -3.84 15.56 15.74
N GLN A 170 -4.42 15.63 14.51
CA GLN A 170 -5.40 14.66 14.05
C GLN A 170 -4.80 13.25 13.93
N ILE A 171 -3.59 13.12 13.34
CA ILE A 171 -2.92 11.82 13.23
C ILE A 171 -2.63 11.27 14.64
N ARG A 172 -2.14 12.10 15.56
CA ARG A 172 -1.87 11.68 16.95
C ARG A 172 -3.14 11.22 17.65
N ALA A 173 -4.21 12.00 17.61
CA ALA A 173 -5.47 11.64 18.23
C ALA A 173 -6.07 10.34 17.66
N LEU A 174 -5.94 10.12 16.33
CA LEU A 174 -6.36 8.88 15.71
C LEU A 174 -5.52 7.68 16.20
N LEU A 175 -4.21 7.85 16.33
CA LEU A 175 -3.32 6.81 16.86
C LEU A 175 -3.64 6.49 18.32
N GLU A 176 -3.96 7.47 19.15
CA GLU A 176 -4.39 7.28 20.54
C GLU A 176 -5.72 6.50 20.61
N ASP A 177 -6.73 6.88 19.82
CA ASP A 177 -7.99 6.15 19.72
C ASP A 177 -7.78 4.71 19.22
N ALA A 178 -6.95 4.53 18.21
CA ALA A 178 -6.67 3.21 17.63
C ALA A 178 -5.91 2.31 18.63
N ALA A 179 -5.00 2.87 19.42
CA ALA A 179 -4.30 2.13 20.48
C ALA A 179 -5.24 1.67 21.60
N ASP A 180 -6.18 2.53 22.06
CA ASP A 180 -7.21 2.13 23.03
C ASP A 180 -8.09 1.01 22.49
N LEU A 181 -8.54 1.11 21.24
CA LEU A 181 -9.38 0.09 20.61
C LEU A 181 -8.61 -1.24 20.40
N ASP A 182 -7.33 -1.18 20.03
CA ASP A 182 -6.47 -2.37 19.88
C ASP A 182 -6.27 -3.08 21.23
N GLU A 183 -6.01 -2.32 22.32
CA GLU A 183 -5.91 -2.89 23.67
C GLU A 183 -7.24 -3.55 24.09
N ARG A 184 -8.36 -2.86 23.89
CA ARG A 184 -9.68 -3.37 24.26
C ARG A 184 -10.07 -4.61 23.46
N ALA A 185 -9.73 -4.67 22.17
CA ALA A 185 -9.93 -5.86 21.34
C ALA A 185 -9.06 -7.03 21.83
N LYS A 186 -7.75 -6.81 22.02
CA LYS A 186 -6.82 -7.85 22.49
C LYS A 186 -7.10 -8.36 23.88
N THR A 187 -7.74 -7.56 24.74
CA THR A 187 -8.16 -7.97 26.10
C THR A 187 -9.57 -8.53 26.15
N GLY A 188 -10.26 -8.68 25.01
CA GLY A 188 -11.61 -9.21 24.93
C GLY A 188 -12.70 -8.28 25.45
N ARG A 189 -12.39 -7.00 25.68
CA ARG A 189 -13.38 -6.00 26.15
C ARG A 189 -14.33 -5.54 25.05
N ILE A 190 -13.94 -5.66 23.80
CA ILE A 190 -14.77 -5.44 22.62
C ILE A 190 -14.44 -6.48 21.54
N ASN A 191 -15.37 -6.67 20.61
CA ASN A 191 -15.12 -7.48 19.42
C ASN A 191 -14.19 -6.71 18.45
N ASP A 192 -13.24 -7.43 17.84
CA ASP A 192 -12.24 -6.84 16.91
C ASP A 192 -12.88 -6.15 15.71
N GLN A 193 -13.99 -6.71 15.18
CA GLN A 193 -14.73 -6.08 14.08
C GLN A 193 -15.32 -4.75 14.52
N LEU A 194 -15.94 -4.72 15.70
CA LEU A 194 -16.50 -3.49 16.27
C LEU A 194 -15.41 -2.44 16.54
N ALA A 195 -14.20 -2.86 16.93
CA ALA A 195 -13.08 -1.93 17.15
C ALA A 195 -12.74 -1.14 15.88
N VAL A 196 -12.64 -1.83 14.73
CA VAL A 196 -12.37 -1.16 13.44
C VAL A 196 -13.53 -0.25 13.04
N GLU A 197 -14.76 -0.73 13.14
CA GLU A 197 -15.97 0.05 12.80
C GLU A 197 -16.07 1.33 13.62
N MET A 198 -15.85 1.25 14.94
CA MET A 198 -15.86 2.43 15.85
C MET A 198 -14.79 3.46 15.45
N LEU A 199 -13.57 3.00 15.13
CA LEU A 199 -12.50 3.87 14.67
C LEU A 199 -12.91 4.60 13.37
N MET A 200 -13.42 3.85 12.41
CA MET A 200 -13.80 4.39 11.10
C MET A 200 -14.99 5.37 11.21
N ILE A 201 -16.02 5.03 11.97
CA ILE A 201 -17.17 5.91 12.19
C ILE A 201 -16.73 7.23 12.83
N LYS A 202 -15.87 7.17 13.84
CA LYS A 202 -15.38 8.38 14.52
C LYS A 202 -14.58 9.30 13.58
N TRP A 203 -13.78 8.74 12.69
CA TRP A 203 -12.84 9.51 11.89
C TRP A 203 -13.27 9.78 10.44
N ALA A 204 -14.22 9.03 9.89
CA ALA A 204 -14.79 9.23 8.56
C ALA A 204 -16.23 9.80 8.55
N GLY A 205 -16.87 9.83 9.72
CA GLY A 205 -18.20 10.43 9.92
C GLY A 205 -18.19 11.96 10.03
#